data_11f3361ae4245a1d9d183adac61c1b50
#
_entry.id   11f3361ae4245a1d9d183adac61c1b50
#
_cell.length_a   1.000
_cell.length_b   1.000
_cell.length_c   1.000
_cell.angle_alpha   90.00
_cell.angle_beta   90.00
_cell.angle_gamma   90.00
#
_symmetry.space_group_name_H-M   'P 1'
#
loop_
_entity.id
_entity.type
_entity.pdbx_description
1 polymer ?
#
loop_
_entity_poly.entity_id
_entity_poly.type
_entity_poly.pdbx_seq_one_letter_code
_entity_poly.pdbx_strand_id
1 'polypeptide(L)'
;DLDRYPRTLDADLAMCAAEGVSLVFAPSRAVVSPSEPLVRVIAEPVGDRLEGASRPGHFDGVLTVVAKLFGLVKPDVALFGRKDAQQLALVRRMVADLELGVRIDGAPIVRDADGLALSSRNRYLSSAQRASALALPEALATASLAAGKGAAPPQIVAAASAILDATDGIEPDYVALVDPVTFADVTGMAPGTDALLAAAVRV
;
A
#
# COMPACT_ATOMS: atom_id res chain seq x y z
N ASP A 1 9.32 9.35 -10.15
CA ASP A 1 7.93 9.23 -9.66
C ASP A 1 7.38 10.58 -9.12
N LEU A 2 8.12 11.26 -8.28
CA LEU A 2 7.69 12.52 -7.64
C LEU A 2 7.32 13.65 -8.60
N ASP A 3 8.01 13.75 -9.75
CA ASP A 3 7.76 14.81 -10.74
C ASP A 3 6.53 14.53 -11.61
N ARG A 4 6.13 13.26 -11.69
CA ARG A 4 4.94 12.80 -12.45
C ARG A 4 3.71 12.60 -11.55
N TYR A 5 3.86 12.71 -10.22
CA TYR A 5 2.74 12.52 -9.29
C TYR A 5 1.74 13.68 -9.42
N PRO A 6 0.44 13.39 -9.57
CA PRO A 6 -0.59 14.44 -9.71
C PRO A 6 -0.63 15.30 -8.45
N ARG A 7 -0.61 16.60 -8.64
CA ARG A 7 -0.74 17.59 -7.55
C ARG A 7 -2.02 18.37 -7.79
N THR A 8 -3.02 18.12 -6.96
CA THR A 8 -4.39 18.62 -7.11
C THR A 8 -4.85 19.34 -5.85
N LEU A 9 -3.97 20.19 -5.27
CA LEU A 9 -4.20 20.81 -3.95
C LEU A 9 -5.57 21.50 -3.85
N ASP A 10 -5.99 22.27 -4.87
CA ASP A 10 -7.28 22.98 -4.84
C ASP A 10 -8.46 21.99 -4.78
N ALA A 11 -8.41 20.89 -5.54
CA ALA A 11 -9.44 19.85 -5.51
C ALA A 11 -9.41 19.10 -4.16
N ASP A 12 -8.23 18.82 -3.64
CA ASP A 12 -8.05 18.15 -2.33
C ASP A 12 -8.60 19.03 -1.19
N LEU A 13 -8.35 20.34 -1.23
CA LEU A 13 -8.90 21.30 -0.27
C LEU A 13 -10.43 21.38 -0.34
N ALA A 14 -11.00 21.36 -1.55
CA ALA A 14 -12.45 21.36 -1.74
C ALA A 14 -13.09 20.09 -1.16
N MET A 15 -12.48 18.92 -1.37
CA MET A 15 -12.94 17.67 -0.75
C MET A 15 -12.83 17.71 0.78
N CYS A 16 -11.70 18.16 1.31
CA CYS A 16 -11.53 18.33 2.75
C CYS A 16 -12.61 19.22 3.37
N ALA A 17 -12.92 20.35 2.71
CA ALA A 17 -13.96 21.24 3.17
C ALA A 17 -15.36 20.60 3.15
N ALA A 18 -15.68 19.82 2.10
CA ALA A 18 -16.95 19.10 1.98
C ALA A 18 -17.13 18.03 3.07
N GLU A 19 -16.02 17.39 3.48
CA GLU A 19 -16.00 16.38 4.55
C GLU A 19 -15.84 16.98 5.97
N GLY A 20 -15.89 18.30 6.11
CA GLY A 20 -15.82 18.98 7.40
C GLY A 20 -14.44 18.99 8.07
N VAL A 21 -13.37 18.85 7.30
CA VAL A 21 -11.99 18.96 7.82
C VAL A 21 -11.73 20.37 8.30
N SER A 22 -11.34 20.52 9.57
CA SER A 22 -11.14 21.83 10.20
C SER A 22 -9.81 22.47 9.87
N LEU A 23 -8.78 21.68 9.55
CA LEU A 23 -7.42 22.16 9.29
C LEU A 23 -6.73 21.28 8.26
N VAL A 24 -6.10 21.89 7.27
CA VAL A 24 -5.23 21.20 6.30
C VAL A 24 -3.80 21.68 6.50
N PHE A 25 -2.91 20.75 6.88
CA PHE A 25 -1.48 21.01 6.98
C PHE A 25 -0.79 20.56 5.68
N ALA A 26 -0.53 21.51 4.78
CA ALA A 26 0.06 21.27 3.46
C ALA A 26 1.40 22.03 3.28
N PRO A 27 2.44 21.67 4.02
CA PRO A 27 3.74 22.34 3.92
C PRO A 27 4.42 22.03 2.58
N SER A 28 5.20 22.95 2.08
CA SER A 28 6.04 22.67 0.90
C SER A 28 7.15 21.68 1.25
N ARG A 29 7.67 20.97 0.22
CA ARG A 29 8.82 20.07 0.38
C ARG A 29 10.01 20.79 1.03
N ALA A 30 10.27 22.02 0.67
CA ALA A 30 11.37 22.83 1.23
C ALA A 30 11.22 23.08 2.74
N VAL A 31 9.99 23.12 3.25
CA VAL A 31 9.70 23.26 4.68
C VAL A 31 9.91 21.94 5.42
N VAL A 32 9.39 20.84 4.87
CA VAL A 32 9.49 19.50 5.53
C VAL A 32 10.90 18.92 5.39
N SER A 33 11.56 19.13 4.26
CA SER A 33 12.88 18.58 3.96
C SER A 33 13.74 19.63 3.26
N PRO A 34 14.24 20.64 4.00
CA PRO A 34 15.05 21.74 3.44
C PRO A 34 16.43 21.24 2.97
N SER A 35 16.90 20.13 3.48
CA SER A 35 18.15 19.46 3.11
C SER A 35 17.99 17.96 3.17
N GLU A 36 18.96 17.23 2.61
CA GLU A 36 19.00 15.77 2.74
C GLU A 36 19.16 15.39 4.22
N PRO A 37 18.31 14.48 4.76
CA PRO A 37 18.35 14.12 6.17
C PRO A 37 19.60 13.29 6.48
N LEU A 38 20.34 13.68 7.54
CA LEU A 38 21.48 12.91 8.07
C LEU A 38 21.03 11.75 8.97
N VAL A 39 19.81 11.81 9.48
CA VAL A 39 19.19 10.75 10.29
C VAL A 39 17.92 10.28 9.60
N ARG A 40 17.75 8.98 9.47
CA ARG A 40 16.62 8.37 8.77
C ARG A 40 16.04 7.22 9.59
N VAL A 41 14.77 6.91 9.35
CA VAL A 41 14.15 5.66 9.77
C VAL A 41 14.38 4.63 8.68
N ILE A 42 14.94 3.46 9.02
CA ILE A 42 15.24 2.37 8.10
C ILE A 42 14.27 1.21 8.36
N ALA A 43 13.80 0.57 7.29
CA ALA A 43 12.72 -0.42 7.34
C ALA A 43 13.19 -1.88 7.14
N GLU A 44 14.47 -2.17 7.30
CA GLU A 44 15.03 -3.53 7.11
C GLU A 44 14.53 -4.54 8.16
N PRO A 45 14.33 -5.81 7.77
CA PRO A 45 14.39 -6.37 6.40
C PRO A 45 13.05 -6.30 5.64
N VAL A 46 11.96 -5.88 6.28
CA VAL A 46 10.61 -5.87 5.68
C VAL A 46 10.52 -4.87 4.52
N GLY A 47 11.20 -3.74 4.65
CA GLY A 47 11.23 -2.69 3.64
C GLY A 47 11.98 -3.05 2.35
N ASP A 48 12.71 -4.16 2.33
CA ASP A 48 13.47 -4.63 1.16
C ASP A 48 12.75 -5.74 0.38
N ARG A 49 11.54 -6.10 0.80
CA ARG A 49 10.74 -7.15 0.17
C ARG A 49 9.62 -6.55 -0.67
N LEU A 50 9.06 -7.33 -1.61
CA LEU A 50 7.89 -6.99 -2.41
C LEU A 50 8.01 -5.59 -3.04
N GLU A 51 7.17 -4.63 -2.66
CA GLU A 51 7.23 -3.25 -3.16
C GLU A 51 8.61 -2.61 -2.88
N GLY A 52 9.23 -2.92 -1.75
CA GLY A 52 10.56 -2.41 -1.42
C GLY A 52 11.67 -2.98 -2.31
N ALA A 53 11.57 -4.25 -2.70
CA ALA A 53 12.47 -4.85 -3.69
C ALA A 53 12.35 -4.18 -5.06
N SER A 54 11.12 -3.87 -5.48
CA SER A 54 10.83 -3.15 -6.74
C SER A 54 11.26 -1.68 -6.67
N ARG A 55 11.35 -1.10 -5.47
CA ARG A 55 11.64 0.33 -5.23
C ARG A 55 12.63 0.52 -4.07
N PRO A 56 13.91 0.19 -4.24
CA PRO A 56 14.92 0.28 -3.17
C PRO A 56 14.93 1.65 -2.47
N GLY A 57 14.95 1.65 -1.13
CA GLY A 57 14.94 2.84 -0.28
C GLY A 57 13.60 3.59 -0.20
N HIS A 58 12.56 3.12 -0.89
CA HIS A 58 11.25 3.76 -0.86
C HIS A 58 10.68 3.87 0.55
N PHE A 59 10.68 2.77 1.28
CA PHE A 59 10.09 2.75 2.63
C PHE A 59 10.89 3.54 3.65
N ASP A 60 12.20 3.61 3.52
CA ASP A 60 13.03 4.48 4.36
C ASP A 60 12.62 5.95 4.20
N GLY A 61 12.39 6.36 2.94
CA GLY A 61 11.87 7.70 2.65
C GLY A 61 10.48 7.93 3.24
N VAL A 62 9.56 6.96 3.06
CA VAL A 62 8.20 7.03 3.59
C VAL A 62 8.20 7.11 5.11
N LEU A 63 8.89 6.21 5.80
CA LEU A 63 8.91 6.17 7.26
C LEU A 63 9.56 7.42 7.83
N THR A 64 10.64 7.91 7.22
CA THR A 64 11.31 9.13 7.65
C THR A 64 10.39 10.34 7.55
N VAL A 65 9.65 10.51 6.43
CA VAL A 65 8.73 11.65 6.29
C VAL A 65 7.50 11.51 7.19
N VAL A 66 6.97 10.30 7.38
CA VAL A 66 5.84 10.04 8.28
C VAL A 66 6.23 10.33 9.73
N ALA A 67 7.41 9.87 10.18
CA ALA A 67 7.93 10.19 11.52
C ALA A 67 8.06 11.72 11.73
N LYS A 68 8.55 12.45 10.73
CA LYS A 68 8.61 13.93 10.76
C LYS A 68 7.22 14.56 10.89
N LEU A 69 6.24 14.06 10.10
CA LEU A 69 4.87 14.55 10.16
C LEU A 69 4.23 14.27 11.53
N PHE A 70 4.46 13.10 12.12
CA PHE A 70 3.99 12.79 13.47
C PHE A 70 4.63 13.72 14.52
N GLY A 71 5.92 14.00 14.40
CA GLY A 71 6.60 14.95 15.28
C GLY A 71 6.08 16.39 15.17
N LEU A 72 5.67 16.82 13.96
CA LEU A 72 5.15 18.17 13.71
C LEU A 72 3.68 18.32 14.11
N VAL A 73 2.83 17.33 13.77
CA VAL A 73 1.37 17.40 13.96
C VAL A 73 0.96 16.85 15.32
N LYS A 74 1.68 15.84 15.84
CA LYS A 74 1.40 15.11 17.09
C LYS A 74 -0.04 14.61 17.14
N PRO A 75 -0.49 13.81 16.14
CA PRO A 75 -1.87 13.34 16.10
C PRO A 75 -2.09 12.25 17.14
N ASP A 76 -3.30 12.16 17.71
CA ASP A 76 -3.72 11.01 18.52
C ASP A 76 -3.98 9.78 17.64
N VAL A 77 -4.48 10.01 16.43
CA VAL A 77 -4.84 8.98 15.45
C VAL A 77 -4.37 9.37 14.07
N ALA A 78 -3.78 8.41 13.34
CA ALA A 78 -3.45 8.57 11.93
C ALA A 78 -4.07 7.45 11.10
N LEU A 79 -4.67 7.79 9.96
CA LEU A 79 -5.32 6.84 9.05
C LEU A 79 -4.43 6.56 7.84
N PHE A 80 -4.27 5.27 7.53
CA PHE A 80 -3.55 4.79 6.35
C PHE A 80 -4.41 3.81 5.56
N GLY A 81 -4.36 3.88 4.23
CA GLY A 81 -5.11 2.96 3.37
C GLY A 81 -4.57 1.52 3.45
N ARG A 82 -5.47 0.53 3.57
CA ARG A 82 -5.11 -0.90 3.51
C ARG A 82 -4.65 -1.34 2.12
N LYS A 83 -4.87 -0.52 1.10
CA LYS A 83 -4.36 -0.79 -0.26
C LYS A 83 -2.83 -0.88 -0.25
N ASP A 84 -2.17 0.01 0.46
CA ASP A 84 -0.72 0.03 0.60
C ASP A 84 -0.32 -0.74 1.87
N ALA A 85 -0.64 -2.05 1.87
CA ALA A 85 -0.62 -2.91 3.06
C ALA A 85 0.77 -3.00 3.71
N GLN A 86 1.84 -3.10 2.91
CA GLN A 86 3.21 -3.14 3.41
C GLN A 86 3.59 -1.81 4.08
N GLN A 87 3.21 -0.68 3.48
CA GLN A 87 3.39 0.64 4.10
C GLN A 87 2.67 0.73 5.45
N LEU A 88 1.40 0.29 5.50
CA LEU A 88 0.61 0.30 6.74
C LEU A 88 1.27 -0.54 7.84
N ALA A 89 1.78 -1.74 7.51
CA ALA A 89 2.47 -2.60 8.46
C ALA A 89 3.76 -1.95 8.98
N LEU A 90 4.56 -1.37 8.08
CA LEU A 90 5.80 -0.69 8.44
C LEU A 90 5.56 0.56 9.30
N VAL A 91 4.53 1.35 8.99
CA VAL A 91 4.16 2.52 9.81
C VAL A 91 3.71 2.08 11.21
N ARG A 92 2.90 1.03 11.31
CA ARG A 92 2.51 0.45 12.62
C ARG A 92 3.72 -0.01 13.41
N ARG A 93 4.65 -0.69 12.75
CA ARG A 93 5.89 -1.17 13.37
C ARG A 93 6.76 -0.02 13.84
N MET A 94 6.95 1.00 13.03
CA MET A 94 7.68 2.21 13.39
C MET A 94 7.09 2.89 14.63
N VAL A 95 5.75 3.03 14.67
CA VAL A 95 5.07 3.65 15.81
C VAL A 95 5.28 2.85 17.09
N ALA A 96 5.22 1.51 17.00
CA ALA A 96 5.45 0.63 18.15
C ALA A 96 6.92 0.63 18.59
N ASP A 97 7.88 0.49 17.68
CA ASP A 97 9.30 0.39 17.99
C ASP A 97 9.90 1.71 18.51
N LEU A 98 9.36 2.85 18.06
CA LEU A 98 9.82 4.19 18.47
C LEU A 98 8.91 4.82 19.54
N GLU A 99 7.91 4.10 20.05
CA GLU A 99 6.96 4.55 21.09
C GLU A 99 6.35 5.94 20.76
N LEU A 100 5.94 6.16 19.51
CA LEU A 100 5.50 7.49 19.04
C LEU A 100 4.15 7.93 19.61
N GLY A 101 3.41 7.05 20.28
CA GLY A 101 2.15 7.37 20.94
C GLY A 101 0.97 7.67 20.01
N VAL A 102 1.07 7.34 18.72
CA VAL A 102 0.04 7.55 17.69
C VAL A 102 -0.71 6.25 17.42
N ARG A 103 -2.04 6.25 17.47
CA ARG A 103 -2.84 5.10 17.03
C ARG A 103 -2.91 5.08 15.51
N ILE A 104 -2.59 3.93 14.89
CA ILE A 104 -2.63 3.74 13.43
C ILE A 104 -3.85 2.93 13.03
N ASP A 105 -4.83 3.56 12.41
CA ASP A 105 -6.04 2.93 11.90
C ASP A 105 -5.91 2.67 10.38
N GLY A 106 -6.29 1.46 9.95
CA GLY A 106 -6.28 1.04 8.55
C GLY A 106 -7.62 1.31 7.88
N ALA A 107 -7.70 2.31 7.00
CA ALA A 107 -8.89 2.57 6.20
C ALA A 107 -9.11 1.46 5.15
N PRO A 108 -10.35 1.00 4.92
CA PRO A 108 -10.66 -0.04 3.95
C PRO A 108 -10.29 0.39 2.52
N ILE A 109 -10.07 -0.60 1.65
CA ILE A 109 -9.83 -0.34 0.23
C ILE A 109 -11.14 0.12 -0.40
N VAL A 110 -11.16 1.34 -0.92
CA VAL A 110 -12.27 1.84 -1.73
C VAL A 110 -12.02 1.44 -3.19
N ARG A 111 -13.08 0.99 -3.86
CA ARG A 111 -13.00 0.54 -5.25
C ARG A 111 -13.99 1.31 -6.11
N ASP A 112 -13.64 1.49 -7.38
CA ASP A 112 -14.56 1.94 -8.42
C ASP A 112 -15.68 0.89 -8.65
N ALA A 113 -16.73 1.27 -9.38
CA ALA A 113 -17.87 0.39 -9.67
C ALA A 113 -17.46 -0.90 -10.43
N ASP A 114 -16.37 -0.87 -11.18
CA ASP A 114 -15.79 -2.02 -11.88
C ASP A 114 -14.89 -2.91 -11.00
N GLY A 115 -14.69 -2.55 -9.72
CA GLY A 115 -13.90 -3.31 -8.77
C GLY A 115 -12.43 -2.89 -8.66
N LEU A 116 -11.93 -2.02 -9.53
CA LEU A 116 -10.55 -1.52 -9.45
C LEU A 116 -10.38 -0.65 -8.20
N ALA A 117 -9.32 -0.90 -7.43
CA ALA A 117 -9.02 -0.08 -6.26
C ALA A 117 -8.72 1.37 -6.67
N LEU A 118 -9.28 2.34 -5.95
CA LEU A 118 -9.04 3.75 -6.20
C LEU A 118 -7.56 4.08 -6.06
N SER A 119 -7.03 4.77 -7.08
CA SER A 119 -5.67 5.30 -7.08
C SER A 119 -5.60 6.53 -7.97
N SER A 120 -4.84 7.54 -7.55
CA SER A 120 -4.55 8.70 -8.38
C SER A 120 -3.82 8.32 -9.68
N ARG A 121 -3.13 7.18 -9.69
CA ARG A 121 -2.45 6.63 -10.88
C ARG A 121 -3.41 6.06 -11.92
N ASN A 122 -4.64 5.69 -11.56
CA ASN A 122 -5.63 5.15 -12.51
C ASN A 122 -5.98 6.15 -13.63
N ARG A 123 -5.79 7.45 -13.40
CA ARG A 123 -6.01 8.50 -14.42
C ARG A 123 -5.08 8.40 -15.64
N TYR A 124 -3.96 7.68 -15.50
CA TYR A 124 -2.99 7.49 -16.58
C TYR A 124 -3.30 6.26 -17.44
N LEU A 125 -4.23 5.41 -17.00
CA LEU A 125 -4.62 4.22 -17.73
C LEU A 125 -5.47 4.60 -18.95
N SER A 126 -5.10 4.11 -20.13
CA SER A 126 -6.00 4.06 -21.27
C SER A 126 -7.17 3.11 -21.00
N SER A 127 -8.21 3.14 -21.81
CA SER A 127 -9.36 2.24 -21.65
C SER A 127 -8.93 0.76 -21.76
N ALA A 128 -7.99 0.43 -22.65
CA ALA A 128 -7.46 -0.93 -22.78
C ALA A 128 -6.67 -1.34 -21.53
N GLN A 129 -5.77 -0.48 -21.05
CA GLN A 129 -5.01 -0.73 -19.82
C GLN A 129 -5.92 -0.85 -18.59
N ARG A 130 -6.97 -0.05 -18.49
CA ARG A 130 -7.94 -0.17 -17.43
C ARG A 130 -8.66 -1.52 -17.46
N ALA A 131 -9.03 -2.00 -18.66
CA ALA A 131 -9.65 -3.31 -18.83
C ALA A 131 -8.70 -4.44 -18.36
N SER A 132 -7.43 -4.39 -18.76
CA SER A 132 -6.42 -5.35 -18.28
C SER A 132 -6.22 -5.25 -16.75
N ALA A 133 -6.20 -4.04 -16.18
CA ALA A 133 -6.01 -3.85 -14.75
C ALA A 133 -7.08 -4.52 -13.88
N LEU A 134 -8.28 -4.82 -14.42
CA LEU A 134 -9.35 -5.54 -13.72
C LEU A 134 -8.97 -7.01 -13.42
N ALA A 135 -7.96 -7.56 -14.06
CA ALA A 135 -7.42 -8.86 -13.69
C ALA A 135 -6.89 -8.89 -12.25
N LEU A 136 -6.43 -7.74 -11.71
CA LEU A 136 -5.91 -7.71 -10.34
C LEU A 136 -6.98 -7.98 -9.27
N PRO A 137 -8.13 -7.28 -9.22
CA PRO A 137 -9.20 -7.63 -8.28
C PRO A 137 -9.77 -9.04 -8.53
N GLU A 138 -9.83 -9.52 -9.78
CA GLU A 138 -10.25 -10.89 -10.11
C GLU A 138 -9.29 -11.94 -9.55
N ALA A 139 -7.99 -11.74 -9.72
CA ALA A 139 -6.93 -12.60 -9.17
C ALA A 139 -7.03 -12.70 -7.64
N LEU A 140 -7.19 -11.56 -6.96
CA LEU A 140 -7.35 -11.52 -5.51
C LEU A 140 -8.63 -12.25 -5.05
N ALA A 141 -9.75 -12.08 -5.76
CA ALA A 141 -11.00 -12.77 -5.46
C ALA A 141 -10.88 -14.28 -5.66
N THR A 142 -10.27 -14.71 -6.76
CA THR A 142 -10.05 -16.14 -7.08
C THR A 142 -9.18 -16.82 -6.02
N ALA A 143 -8.09 -16.18 -5.62
CA ALA A 143 -7.23 -16.68 -4.55
C ALA A 143 -7.93 -16.71 -3.19
N SER A 144 -8.75 -15.72 -2.87
CA SER A 144 -9.55 -15.69 -1.64
C SER A 144 -10.54 -16.86 -1.60
N LEU A 145 -11.19 -17.17 -2.73
CA LEU A 145 -12.08 -18.34 -2.86
C LEU A 145 -11.31 -19.65 -2.68
N ALA A 146 -10.10 -19.77 -3.23
CA ALA A 146 -9.25 -20.94 -3.04
C ALA A 146 -8.87 -21.11 -1.56
N ALA A 147 -8.49 -20.06 -0.89
CA ALA A 147 -8.20 -20.05 0.55
C ALA A 147 -9.42 -20.49 1.38
N GLY A 148 -10.61 -19.97 1.06
CA GLY A 148 -11.87 -20.33 1.73
C GLY A 148 -12.26 -21.80 1.55
N LYS A 149 -11.73 -22.47 0.51
CA LYS A 149 -11.88 -23.91 0.27
C LYS A 149 -10.76 -24.76 0.91
N GLY A 150 -9.86 -24.15 1.66
CA GLY A 150 -8.76 -24.82 2.35
C GLY A 150 -7.56 -25.16 1.45
N ALA A 151 -7.38 -24.45 0.35
CA ALA A 151 -6.19 -24.61 -0.50
C ALA A 151 -4.91 -24.28 0.27
N ALA A 152 -3.83 -25.00 -0.03
CA ALA A 152 -2.52 -24.73 0.55
C ALA A 152 -1.94 -23.39 0.03
N PRO A 153 -1.06 -22.71 0.81
CA PRO A 153 -0.48 -21.43 0.42
C PRO A 153 0.06 -21.34 -1.01
N PRO A 154 0.83 -22.32 -1.53
CA PRO A 154 1.28 -22.26 -2.93
C PRO A 154 0.14 -22.30 -3.95
N GLN A 155 -0.97 -23.01 -3.64
CA GLN A 155 -2.13 -23.09 -4.52
C GLN A 155 -2.92 -21.78 -4.53
N ILE A 156 -2.98 -21.06 -3.40
CA ILE A 156 -3.61 -19.73 -3.29
C ILE A 156 -2.85 -18.73 -4.17
N VAL A 157 -1.52 -18.70 -4.06
CA VAL A 157 -0.67 -17.83 -4.90
C VAL A 157 -0.81 -18.21 -6.38
N ALA A 158 -0.73 -19.49 -6.72
CA ALA A 158 -0.86 -19.97 -8.10
C ALA A 158 -2.22 -19.60 -8.72
N ALA A 159 -3.31 -19.62 -7.93
CA ALA A 159 -4.64 -19.23 -8.40
C ALA A 159 -4.71 -17.76 -8.81
N ALA A 160 -4.04 -16.86 -8.06
CA ALA A 160 -3.94 -15.46 -8.42
C ALA A 160 -3.01 -15.24 -9.63
N SER A 161 -1.83 -15.86 -9.63
CA SER A 161 -0.85 -15.72 -10.72
C SER A 161 -1.41 -16.18 -12.05
N ALA A 162 -2.17 -17.28 -12.07
CA ALA A 162 -2.77 -17.80 -13.31
C ALA A 162 -3.69 -16.80 -14.01
N ILE A 163 -4.43 -15.97 -13.26
CA ILE A 163 -5.27 -14.91 -13.83
C ILE A 163 -4.40 -13.79 -14.41
N LEU A 164 -3.40 -13.37 -13.67
CA LEU A 164 -2.52 -12.26 -14.09
C LEU A 164 -1.68 -12.64 -15.31
N ASP A 165 -1.10 -13.84 -15.31
CA ASP A 165 -0.26 -14.37 -16.39
C ASP A 165 -1.03 -14.60 -17.69
N ALA A 166 -2.34 -14.89 -17.59
CA ALA A 166 -3.23 -15.08 -18.73
C ALA A 166 -3.77 -13.76 -19.33
N THR A 167 -3.52 -12.63 -18.69
CA THR A 167 -4.08 -11.33 -19.10
C THR A 167 -3.07 -10.51 -19.89
N ASP A 168 -3.38 -10.25 -21.16
CA ASP A 168 -2.54 -9.42 -22.01
C ASP A 168 -2.36 -8.00 -21.44
N GLY A 169 -1.13 -7.49 -21.51
CA GLY A 169 -0.78 -6.16 -21.03
C GLY A 169 -0.58 -6.05 -19.53
N ILE A 170 -0.54 -7.18 -18.81
CA ILE A 170 -0.18 -7.26 -17.39
C ILE A 170 1.25 -7.79 -17.25
N GLU A 171 2.03 -7.11 -16.45
CA GLU A 171 3.33 -7.56 -15.96
C GLU A 171 3.29 -7.59 -14.43
N PRO A 172 3.20 -8.78 -13.78
CA PRO A 172 3.22 -8.84 -12.33
C PRO A 172 4.59 -8.45 -11.77
N ASP A 173 4.62 -7.50 -10.85
CA ASP A 173 5.82 -7.21 -10.05
C ASP A 173 6.01 -8.27 -8.96
N TYR A 174 4.92 -8.66 -8.31
CA TYR A 174 4.87 -9.75 -7.34
C TYR A 174 3.44 -10.22 -7.10
N VAL A 175 3.32 -11.50 -6.70
CA VAL A 175 2.14 -12.10 -6.07
C VAL A 175 2.65 -12.93 -4.90
N ALA A 176 2.26 -12.57 -3.67
CA ALA A 176 2.79 -13.22 -2.47
C ALA A 176 1.70 -13.38 -1.40
N LEU A 177 1.70 -14.53 -0.73
CA LEU A 177 0.92 -14.75 0.49
C LEU A 177 1.86 -14.62 1.68
N VAL A 178 1.63 -13.62 2.53
CA VAL A 178 2.53 -13.21 3.59
C VAL A 178 1.82 -13.10 4.94
N ASP A 179 2.58 -13.19 6.00
CA ASP A 179 2.16 -12.79 7.34
C ASP A 179 1.87 -11.28 7.36
N PRO A 180 0.72 -10.82 7.84
CA PRO A 180 0.32 -9.41 7.75
C PRO A 180 1.16 -8.45 8.61
N VAL A 181 1.98 -8.98 9.53
CA VAL A 181 2.81 -8.17 10.44
C VAL A 181 4.27 -8.15 10.00
N THR A 182 4.81 -9.33 9.70
CA THR A 182 6.23 -9.50 9.39
C THR A 182 6.53 -9.47 7.89
N PHE A 183 5.52 -9.61 7.04
CA PHE A 183 5.62 -9.79 5.60
C PHE A 183 6.51 -10.96 5.19
N ALA A 184 6.76 -11.91 6.10
CA ALA A 184 7.40 -13.18 5.79
C ALA A 184 6.46 -14.06 4.95
N ASP A 185 7.03 -14.84 4.03
CA ASP A 185 6.24 -15.74 3.19
C ASP A 185 5.54 -16.81 4.03
N VAL A 186 4.26 -17.00 3.78
CA VAL A 186 3.47 -18.06 4.41
C VAL A 186 3.61 -19.32 3.58
N THR A 187 4.38 -20.29 4.07
CA THR A 187 4.60 -21.58 3.42
C THR A 187 3.68 -22.68 3.93
N GLY A 188 3.08 -22.47 5.11
CA GLY A 188 2.08 -23.37 5.71
C GLY A 188 1.08 -22.58 6.52
N MET A 189 -0.18 -22.98 6.53
CA MET A 189 -1.26 -22.35 7.29
C MET A 189 -1.94 -23.36 8.18
N ALA A 190 -2.01 -23.08 9.49
CA ALA A 190 -2.96 -23.72 10.38
C ALA A 190 -4.37 -23.11 10.20
N PRO A 191 -5.45 -23.87 10.42
CA PRO A 191 -6.79 -23.29 10.43
C PRO A 191 -6.89 -22.09 11.39
N GLY A 192 -7.44 -20.98 10.91
CA GLY A 192 -7.58 -19.74 11.71
C GLY A 192 -6.35 -18.85 11.72
N THR A 193 -5.29 -19.16 10.96
CA THR A 193 -4.16 -18.24 10.78
C THR A 193 -4.52 -17.14 9.80
N ASP A 194 -4.29 -15.88 10.18
CA ASP A 194 -4.42 -14.74 9.28
C ASP A 194 -3.25 -14.71 8.29
N ALA A 195 -3.56 -14.50 7.03
CA ALA A 195 -2.57 -14.26 5.99
C ALA A 195 -3.04 -13.15 5.04
N LEU A 196 -2.10 -12.44 4.46
CA LEU A 196 -2.34 -11.37 3.50
C LEU A 196 -1.87 -11.81 2.11
N LEU A 197 -2.75 -11.83 1.13
CA LEU A 197 -2.36 -11.91 -0.27
C LEU A 197 -2.08 -10.49 -0.78
N ALA A 198 -0.84 -10.25 -1.16
CA ALA A 198 -0.37 -9.00 -1.74
C ALA A 198 0.02 -9.22 -3.21
N ALA A 199 -0.42 -8.33 -4.09
CA ALA A 199 -0.04 -8.35 -5.49
C ALA A 199 0.14 -6.93 -6.03
N ALA A 200 1.12 -6.76 -6.92
CA ALA A 200 1.30 -5.55 -7.69
C ALA A 200 1.59 -5.90 -9.14
N VAL A 201 1.07 -5.07 -10.04
CA VAL A 201 1.22 -5.26 -11.50
C VAL A 201 1.53 -3.92 -12.17
N ARG A 202 2.24 -4.00 -13.29
CA ARG A 202 2.32 -2.92 -14.29
C ARG A 202 1.34 -3.23 -15.42
N VAL A 203 0.79 -2.14 -15.98
CA VAL A 203 -0.20 -2.21 -17.05
C VAL A 203 0.21 -1.27 -18.20
#